data_217d18eef9718d6022f8c11afc599003
#
_entry.id   217d18eef9718d6022f8c11afc599003
#
_cell.length_a   1.000
_cell.length_b   1.000
_cell.length_c   1.000
_cell.angle_alpha   90.00
_cell.angle_beta   90.00
_cell.angle_gamma   90.00
#
_symmetry.space_group_name_H-M   'P 1'
#
loop_
_entity.id
_entity.type
_entity.pdbx_description
1 polymer ?
#
loop_
_entity_poly.entity_id
_entity_poly.type
_entity_poly.pdbx_seq_one_letter_code
_entity_poly.pdbx_strand_id
1 'polypeptide(L)'
;MVETKGKGYAKALTSEERDKKFRETLWYLVVQSGRSERQICQQLGHNSGYINKLLNGNADPSYKGILELAEYFNVGIRELFGEK
;
A
#
# COMPACT_ATOMS: atom_id res chain seq x y z
N MET A 1 14.07 17.79 19.80
CA MET A 1 14.00 17.43 19.75
C MET A 1 13.94 16.61 19.51
N VAL A 2 14.00 16.62 19.43
CA VAL A 2 13.97 15.97 19.23
C VAL A 2 13.64 15.15 19.42
N GLU A 3 13.65 15.21 19.73
CA GLU A 3 13.39 14.50 20.05
C GLU A 3 12.57 14.15 20.07
N THR A 4 12.17 14.79 20.00
CA THR A 4 11.37 14.60 20.06
C THR A 4 10.81 14.01 19.49
N LYS A 5 11.08 14.21 19.15
CA LYS A 5 10.68 13.56 18.49
C LYS A 5 10.16 12.46 18.80
N GLY A 6 10.34 12.26 19.44
CA GLY A 6 9.96 10.98 19.71
C GLY A 6 8.65 10.77 20.25
N LYS A 7 8.06 11.59 20.79
CA LYS A 7 6.87 11.42 21.42
C LYS A 7 5.86 10.70 20.67
N GLY A 8 5.00 11.30 20.05
CA GLY A 8 3.99 10.66 19.26
C GLY A 8 4.61 9.74 18.23
N TYR A 9 5.79 10.10 17.77
CA TYR A 9 6.48 9.32 16.76
C TYR A 9 7.01 8.01 17.30
N ALA A 10 7.23 7.93 18.59
CA ALA A 10 7.72 6.70 19.18
C ALA A 10 6.75 5.54 18.96
N LYS A 11 5.49 5.87 18.75
CA LYS A 11 4.47 4.85 18.53
C LYS A 11 4.13 4.66 17.06
N ALA A 12 4.68 5.48 16.21
CA ALA A 12 4.44 5.36 14.78
C ALA A 12 5.28 4.24 14.22
N LEU A 13 4.80 3.63 13.17
CA LEU A 13 5.56 2.60 12.49
C LEU A 13 6.75 3.22 11.78
N THR A 14 7.85 2.49 11.71
CA THR A 14 8.98 2.91 10.91
C THR A 14 8.60 2.80 9.44
N SER A 15 9.42 3.39 8.56
CA SER A 15 9.20 3.29 7.12
C SER A 15 9.18 1.85 6.67
N GLU A 16 10.11 1.03 7.19
CA GLU A 16 10.18 -0.38 6.82
C GLU A 16 8.93 -1.13 7.27
N GLU A 17 8.47 -0.85 8.48
CA GLU A 17 7.27 -1.50 8.98
C GLU A 17 6.06 -1.08 8.18
N ARG A 18 5.99 0.18 7.81
CA ARG A 18 4.89 0.70 7.03
C ARG A 18 4.86 0.07 5.64
N ASP A 19 6.03 -0.05 5.01
CA ASP A 19 6.15 -0.67 3.71
C ASP A 19 5.74 -2.14 3.76
N LYS A 20 6.17 -2.83 4.80
CA LYS A 20 5.81 -4.23 4.97
C LYS A 20 4.31 -4.39 5.13
N LYS A 21 3.70 -3.57 5.98
CA LYS A 21 2.26 -3.64 6.19
C LYS A 21 1.49 -3.28 4.93
N PHE A 22 2.00 -2.33 4.16
CA PHE A 22 1.40 -1.95 2.90
C PHE A 22 1.39 -3.16 1.94
N ARG A 23 2.53 -3.83 1.80
CA ARG A 23 2.63 -4.98 0.90
C ARG A 23 1.72 -6.13 1.36
N GLU A 24 1.69 -6.39 2.64
CA GLU A 24 0.84 -7.45 3.19
C GLU A 24 -0.64 -7.14 2.97
N THR A 25 -1.01 -5.91 3.21
CA THR A 25 -2.40 -5.49 3.03
C THR A 25 -2.78 -5.52 1.56
N LEU A 26 -1.90 -5.04 0.69
CA LEU A 26 -2.15 -5.06 -0.74
C LEU A 26 -2.33 -6.49 -1.24
N TRP A 27 -1.47 -7.40 -0.79
CA TRP A 27 -1.59 -8.80 -1.14
C TRP A 27 -2.96 -9.35 -0.73
N TYR A 28 -3.34 -9.05 0.50
CA TYR A 28 -4.63 -9.49 1.02
C TYR A 28 -5.78 -8.96 0.16
N LEU A 29 -5.74 -7.68 -0.17
CA LEU A 29 -6.79 -7.06 -0.97
C LEU A 29 -6.85 -7.65 -2.37
N VAL A 30 -5.70 -7.92 -2.97
CA VAL A 30 -5.64 -8.54 -4.29
C VAL A 30 -6.30 -9.92 -4.24
N VAL A 31 -5.93 -10.73 -3.25
CA VAL A 31 -6.49 -12.07 -3.10
C VAL A 31 -8.00 -12.00 -2.86
N GLN A 32 -8.41 -11.10 -1.98
CA GLN A 32 -9.83 -10.95 -1.66
C GLN A 32 -10.67 -10.49 -2.84
N SER A 33 -10.07 -9.75 -3.76
CA SER A 33 -10.80 -9.23 -4.91
C SER A 33 -11.23 -10.32 -5.88
N GLY A 34 -10.57 -11.46 -5.85
CA GLY A 34 -10.83 -12.54 -6.80
C GLY A 34 -10.36 -12.21 -8.20
N ARG A 35 -9.64 -11.10 -8.38
CA ARG A 35 -9.13 -10.69 -9.69
C ARG A 35 -7.65 -10.95 -9.78
N SER A 36 -7.18 -11.18 -11.00
CA SER A 36 -5.74 -11.35 -11.20
C SER A 36 -5.05 -10.00 -11.10
N GLU A 37 -3.75 -10.04 -10.82
CA GLU A 37 -2.95 -8.81 -10.80
C GLU A 37 -3.04 -8.08 -12.12
N ARG A 38 -3.08 -8.83 -13.21
CA ARG A 38 -3.17 -8.27 -14.55
C ARG A 38 -4.47 -7.49 -14.75
N GLN A 39 -5.57 -8.08 -14.30
CA GLN A 39 -6.87 -7.42 -14.41
C GLN A 39 -6.89 -6.12 -13.60
N ILE A 40 -6.34 -6.17 -12.39
CA ILE A 40 -6.28 -5.00 -11.53
C ILE A 40 -5.45 -3.91 -12.19
N CYS A 41 -4.29 -4.28 -12.73
CA CYS A 41 -3.43 -3.30 -13.42
C CYS A 41 -4.16 -2.66 -14.59
N GLN A 42 -4.86 -3.45 -15.38
CA GLN A 42 -5.61 -2.93 -16.51
C GLN A 42 -6.68 -1.95 -16.06
N GLN A 43 -7.41 -2.30 -15.02
CA GLN A 43 -8.47 -1.45 -14.49
C GLN A 43 -7.94 -0.16 -13.89
N LEU A 44 -6.73 -0.21 -13.35
CA LEU A 44 -6.08 0.98 -12.81
C LEU A 44 -5.39 1.82 -13.89
N GLY A 45 -5.26 1.26 -15.09
CA GLY A 45 -4.59 1.97 -16.17
C GLY A 45 -3.08 1.90 -16.11
N HIS A 46 -2.54 0.87 -15.47
CA HIS A 46 -1.10 0.67 -15.34
C HIS A 46 -0.62 -0.52 -16.15
N ASN A 47 0.69 -0.64 -16.30
CA ASN A 47 1.30 -1.78 -16.95
C ASN A 47 1.03 -3.05 -16.16
N SER A 48 1.04 -4.18 -16.83
CA SER A 48 0.67 -5.46 -16.20
C SER A 48 1.57 -5.86 -15.03
N GLY A 49 2.77 -5.32 -14.93
CA GLY A 49 3.68 -5.63 -13.83
C GLY A 49 3.58 -4.69 -12.64
N TYR A 50 2.70 -3.72 -12.68
CA TYR A 50 2.61 -2.69 -11.64
C TYR A 50 2.37 -3.27 -10.24
N ILE A 51 1.32 -4.05 -10.09
CA ILE A 51 0.97 -4.63 -8.78
C ILE A 51 2.10 -5.55 -8.29
N ASN A 52 2.66 -6.34 -9.21
CA ASN A 52 3.75 -7.25 -8.84
C ASN A 52 4.95 -6.49 -8.29
N LYS A 53 5.31 -5.38 -8.91
CA LYS A 53 6.43 -4.57 -8.44
C LYS A 53 6.16 -3.99 -7.07
N LEU A 54 4.94 -3.56 -6.81
CA LEU A 54 4.58 -3.04 -5.50
C LEU A 54 4.64 -4.14 -4.44
N LEU A 55 4.14 -5.32 -4.77
CA LEU A 55 4.12 -6.43 -3.83
C LEU A 55 5.52 -6.94 -3.49
N ASN A 56 6.44 -6.86 -4.45
CA ASN A 56 7.80 -7.33 -4.24
C ASN A 56 8.73 -6.26 -3.67
N GLY A 57 8.24 -5.05 -3.49
CA GLY A 57 9.04 -3.96 -2.98
C GLY A 57 9.99 -3.39 -4.01
N ASN A 58 9.78 -3.70 -5.30
CA ASN A 58 10.64 -3.20 -6.38
C ASN A 58 10.22 -1.83 -6.89
N ALA A 59 9.10 -1.32 -6.40
CA ALA A 59 8.64 0.01 -6.74
C ALA A 59 7.84 0.54 -5.55
N ASP A 60 7.93 1.83 -5.32
CA ASP A 60 7.12 2.48 -4.30
C ASP A 60 5.96 3.18 -5.00
N PRO A 61 4.77 3.13 -4.42
CA PRO A 61 3.64 3.81 -5.03
C PRO A 61 3.80 5.31 -4.83
N SER A 62 3.41 6.07 -5.83
CA SER A 62 3.34 7.52 -5.68
C SER A 62 2.13 7.85 -4.81
N TYR A 63 2.05 9.09 -4.36
CA TYR A 63 0.90 9.54 -3.60
C TYR A 63 -0.39 9.28 -4.40
N LYS A 64 -0.36 9.62 -5.68
CA LYS A 64 -1.51 9.39 -6.55
C LYS A 64 -1.84 7.90 -6.66
N GLY A 65 -0.81 7.08 -6.74
CA GLY A 65 -1.01 5.63 -6.80
C GLY A 65 -1.68 5.08 -5.54
N ILE A 66 -1.30 5.62 -4.38
CA ILE A 66 -1.92 5.22 -3.13
C ILE A 66 -3.40 5.58 -3.12
N LEU A 67 -3.74 6.77 -3.59
CA LEU A 67 -5.13 7.20 -3.67
C LEU A 67 -5.92 6.30 -4.62
N GLU A 68 -5.33 5.95 -5.75
CA GLU A 68 -5.96 5.08 -6.73
C GLU A 68 -6.23 3.69 -6.15
N LEU A 69 -5.26 3.14 -5.44
CA LEU A 69 -5.42 1.82 -4.84
C LEU A 69 -6.49 1.83 -3.75
N ALA A 70 -6.48 2.86 -2.90
CA ALA A 70 -7.46 2.99 -1.84
C ALA A 70 -8.86 3.07 -2.43
N GLU A 71 -9.03 3.85 -3.47
CA GLU A 71 -10.30 4.02 -4.14
C GLU A 71 -10.74 2.73 -4.82
N TYR A 72 -9.81 2.08 -5.51
CA TYR A 72 -10.10 0.85 -6.24
C TYR A 72 -10.59 -0.25 -5.30
N PHE A 73 -9.92 -0.43 -4.17
CA PHE A 73 -10.28 -1.45 -3.19
C PHE A 73 -11.31 -0.97 -2.18
N ASN A 74 -11.73 0.29 -2.29
CA ASN A 74 -12.72 0.88 -1.40
C ASN A 74 -12.32 0.79 0.07
N VAL A 75 -11.09 1.17 0.36
CA VAL A 75 -10.56 1.20 1.72
C VAL A 75 -9.98 2.58 1.98
N GLY A 76 -9.83 2.93 3.25
CA GLY A 76 -9.17 4.17 3.61
C GLY A 76 -7.67 4.06 3.42
N ILE A 77 -7.00 5.19 3.29
CA ILE A 77 -5.55 5.21 3.12
C ILE A 77 -4.87 4.52 4.30
N ARG A 78 -5.35 4.77 5.52
CA ARG A 78 -4.78 4.15 6.71
C ARG A 78 -4.93 2.64 6.67
N GLU A 79 -6.07 2.17 6.21
CA GLU A 79 -6.30 0.73 6.08
C GLU A 79 -5.34 0.11 5.09
N LEU A 80 -5.01 0.85 4.05
CA LEU A 80 -4.09 0.37 3.03
C LEU A 80 -2.71 0.08 3.63
N PHE A 81 -2.35 0.80 4.70
CA PHE A 81 -1.10 0.57 5.39
C PHE A 81 -1.26 -0.33 6.62
N GLY A 82 -2.39 -1.02 6.71
CA GLY A 82 -2.60 -1.97 7.79
C GLY A 82 -3.02 -1.35 9.12
N GLU A 83 -3.37 -0.08 9.12
CA GLU A 83 -3.82 0.60 10.34
C GLU A 83 -5.34 0.63 10.37
N LYS A 84 -5.87 0.70 11.54
CA LYS A 84 -7.34 0.71 11.72
C LYS A 84 -7.85 2.00 12.30
#